data_38aaaa6fc29e6cd065b716efee99f81a
#
_entry.id   38aaaa6fc29e6cd065b716efee99f81a
#
_cell.length_a   1.000
_cell.length_b   1.000
_cell.length_c   1.000
_cell.angle_alpha   90.00
_cell.angle_beta   90.00
_cell.angle_gamma   90.00
#
_symmetry.space_group_name_H-M   'P 1'
#
loop_
_entity.id
_entity.type
_entity.pdbx_description
1 polymer ?
#
loop_
_entity_poly.entity_id
_entity_poly.type
_entity_poly.pdbx_seq_one_letter_code
_entity_poly.pdbx_strand_id
1 'polypeptide(L)'
;MNTTNKIKLSSMMFLEFFIWGAWFVTLGTFLGTNLKASGAETAAVFSTQSWGAIIAPFIIGLIADRYFNAERILGVLHLVGAFLMYQMYQSNDLSSFYIYVFSYMVLYMPTLALVNSVAFNQMKDPEKEFSAIRVWGTIGWIVAGLSISYVFHWDSDSSLASGMLKNTFLLAGAAALVLGLLSFTLPATPPKVSDEKIKIGDIIGLDALKLLVKLGLTSLAINIQTLRFCFVLPEKNGYLI
;
A
#
# COMPACT_ATOMS: atom_id res chain seq x y z
N MET A 1 -6.18 6.60 -23.50
CA MET A 1 -6.84 7.14 -22.28
C MET A 1 -7.06 8.65 -22.43
N ASN A 2 -8.15 9.24 -21.87
CA ASN A 2 -8.36 10.70 -21.90
C ASN A 2 -7.47 11.40 -20.84
N THR A 3 -7.22 12.71 -21.07
CA THR A 3 -6.33 13.51 -20.21
C THR A 3 -6.81 13.57 -18.75
N THR A 4 -8.11 13.70 -18.52
CA THR A 4 -8.70 13.77 -17.18
C THR A 4 -8.45 12.48 -16.39
N ASN A 5 -8.66 11.32 -17.02
CA ASN A 5 -8.38 10.03 -16.37
C ASN A 5 -6.88 9.85 -16.10
N LYS A 6 -6.02 10.29 -17.03
CA LYS A 6 -4.57 10.24 -16.83
C LYS A 6 -4.15 11.04 -15.58
N ILE A 7 -4.68 12.26 -15.42
CA ILE A 7 -4.39 13.10 -14.25
C ILE A 7 -4.90 12.41 -12.97
N LYS A 8 -6.14 11.93 -12.95
CA LYS A 8 -6.72 11.26 -11.78
C LYS A 8 -5.90 10.03 -11.35
N LEU A 9 -5.53 9.17 -12.30
CA LEU A 9 -4.74 7.96 -12.01
C LEU A 9 -3.31 8.29 -11.58
N SER A 10 -2.70 9.32 -12.18
CA SER A 10 -1.37 9.80 -11.75
C SER A 10 -1.42 10.38 -10.34
N SER A 11 -2.47 11.15 -10.00
CA SER A 11 -2.66 11.68 -8.65
C SER A 11 -2.93 10.56 -7.64
N MET A 12 -3.71 9.54 -8.00
CA MET A 12 -3.92 8.34 -7.18
C MET A 12 -2.60 7.64 -6.88
N MET A 13 -1.78 7.36 -7.91
CA MET A 13 -0.47 6.73 -7.72
C MET A 13 0.48 7.60 -6.88
N PHE A 14 0.49 8.91 -7.13
CA PHE A 14 1.30 9.85 -6.35
C PHE A 14 0.93 9.80 -4.87
N LEU A 15 -0.36 9.95 -4.55
CA LEU A 15 -0.84 9.96 -3.17
C LEU A 15 -0.64 8.63 -2.46
N GLU A 16 -0.87 7.51 -3.14
CA GLU A 16 -0.65 6.16 -2.60
C GLU A 16 0.76 6.02 -2.03
N PHE A 17 1.76 6.34 -2.82
CA PHE A 17 3.16 6.18 -2.41
C PHE A 17 3.68 7.35 -1.58
N PHE A 18 3.08 8.53 -1.71
CA PHE A 18 3.35 9.65 -0.80
C PHE A 18 2.94 9.29 0.64
N ILE A 19 1.76 8.70 0.83
CA ILE A 19 1.30 8.22 2.14
C ILE A 19 2.33 7.29 2.76
N TRP A 20 2.79 6.30 2.01
CA TRP A 20 3.77 5.34 2.52
C TRP A 20 5.11 5.99 2.82
N GLY A 21 5.64 6.81 1.91
CA GLY A 21 6.89 7.54 2.09
C GLY A 21 6.86 8.54 3.25
N ALA A 22 5.68 9.11 3.55
CA ALA A 22 5.52 10.15 4.57
C ALA A 22 5.76 9.67 6.01
N TRP A 23 5.67 8.39 6.31
CA TRP A 23 5.86 7.90 7.68
C TRP A 23 6.78 6.67 7.78
N PHE A 24 6.75 5.78 6.79
CA PHE A 24 7.42 4.48 6.89
C PHE A 24 8.95 4.60 6.89
N VAL A 25 9.50 5.57 6.15
CA VAL A 25 10.95 5.81 6.07
C VAL A 25 11.50 6.25 7.43
N THR A 26 10.75 7.06 8.17
CA THR A 26 11.14 7.61 9.48
C THR A 26 10.64 6.77 10.65
N LEU A 27 9.91 5.68 10.40
CA LEU A 27 9.30 4.84 11.42
C LEU A 27 10.32 4.31 12.44
N GLY A 28 11.47 3.81 11.97
CA GLY A 28 12.50 3.29 12.87
C GLY A 28 13.04 4.36 13.81
N THR A 29 13.30 5.55 13.31
CA THR A 29 13.72 6.71 14.12
C THR A 29 12.63 7.09 15.13
N PHE A 30 11.37 7.17 14.70
CA PHE A 30 10.24 7.46 15.57
C PHE A 30 10.12 6.43 16.73
N LEU A 31 10.21 5.15 16.43
CA LEU A 31 10.16 4.08 17.43
C LEU A 31 11.27 4.22 18.47
N GLY A 32 12.50 4.49 18.02
CA GLY A 32 13.64 4.66 18.92
C GLY A 32 13.60 5.95 19.73
N THR A 33 13.23 7.07 19.11
CA THR A 33 13.28 8.40 19.78
C THR A 33 12.03 8.69 20.60
N ASN A 34 10.83 8.43 20.06
CA ASN A 34 9.57 8.79 20.69
C ASN A 34 9.06 7.71 21.65
N LEU A 35 9.08 6.44 21.22
CA LEU A 35 8.51 5.33 21.98
C LEU A 35 9.57 4.51 22.75
N LYS A 36 10.86 4.82 22.57
CA LYS A 36 11.99 4.12 23.22
C LYS A 36 11.97 2.60 22.99
N ALA A 37 11.50 2.19 21.81
CA ALA A 37 11.39 0.79 21.43
C ALA A 37 12.77 0.13 21.33
N SER A 38 12.88 -1.09 21.83
CA SER A 38 14.03 -1.97 21.65
C SER A 38 14.14 -2.43 20.17
N GLY A 39 15.29 -2.99 19.79
CA GLY A 39 15.47 -3.54 18.45
C GLY A 39 14.46 -4.66 18.11
N ALA A 40 14.12 -5.51 19.07
CA ALA A 40 13.14 -6.59 18.90
C ALA A 40 11.72 -6.04 18.68
N GLU A 41 11.33 -5.03 19.44
CA GLU A 41 10.03 -4.35 19.29
C GLU A 41 9.93 -3.60 17.96
N THR A 42 11.02 -2.93 17.57
CA THR A 42 11.11 -2.28 16.25
C THR A 42 10.94 -3.30 15.12
N ALA A 43 11.61 -4.46 15.20
CA ALA A 43 11.46 -5.54 14.24
C ALA A 43 10.02 -6.09 14.20
N ALA A 44 9.36 -6.22 15.36
CA ALA A 44 7.97 -6.63 15.45
C ALA A 44 7.04 -5.63 14.74
N VAL A 45 7.25 -4.31 14.92
CA VAL A 45 6.48 -3.28 14.21
C VAL A 45 6.69 -3.37 12.70
N PHE A 46 7.92 -3.50 12.22
CA PHE A 46 8.18 -3.65 10.77
C PHE A 46 7.59 -4.95 10.20
N SER A 47 7.51 -6.03 10.98
CA SER A 47 6.90 -7.29 10.54
C SER A 47 5.39 -7.18 10.24
N THR A 48 4.70 -6.16 10.76
CA THR A 48 3.28 -5.90 10.48
C THR A 48 3.01 -5.71 8.99
N GLN A 49 3.97 -5.17 8.24
CA GLN A 49 3.89 -5.06 6.78
C GLN A 49 3.77 -6.45 6.11
N SER A 50 4.59 -7.41 6.56
CA SER A 50 4.55 -8.77 6.03
C SER A 50 3.23 -9.46 6.35
N TRP A 51 2.70 -9.28 7.56
CA TRP A 51 1.38 -9.78 7.93
C TRP A 51 0.27 -9.15 7.10
N GLY A 52 0.31 -7.84 6.89
CA GLY A 52 -0.62 -7.15 6.00
C GLY A 52 -0.57 -7.71 4.57
N ALA A 53 0.63 -7.95 4.04
CA ALA A 53 0.81 -8.52 2.70
C ALA A 53 0.29 -9.96 2.58
N ILE A 54 0.40 -10.78 3.64
CA ILE A 54 -0.16 -12.14 3.68
C ILE A 54 -1.70 -12.10 3.70
N ILE A 55 -2.30 -11.18 4.44
CA ILE A 55 -3.75 -11.05 4.61
C ILE A 55 -4.41 -10.37 3.39
N ALA A 56 -3.68 -9.48 2.71
CA ALA A 56 -4.20 -8.67 1.59
C ALA A 56 -4.92 -9.47 0.49
N PRO A 57 -4.44 -10.64 -0.03
CA PRO A 57 -5.13 -11.41 -1.05
C PRO A 57 -6.53 -11.85 -0.64
N PHE A 58 -6.71 -12.17 0.64
CA PHE A 58 -8.01 -12.60 1.16
C PHE A 58 -9.01 -11.44 1.13
N ILE A 59 -8.57 -10.23 1.47
CA ILE A 59 -9.41 -9.02 1.41
C ILE A 59 -9.77 -8.71 -0.04
N ILE A 60 -8.80 -8.71 -0.95
CA ILE A 60 -9.04 -8.40 -2.36
C ILE A 60 -9.88 -9.49 -3.01
N GLY A 61 -9.45 -10.75 -2.95
CA GLY A 61 -10.12 -11.85 -3.64
C GLY A 61 -11.51 -12.15 -3.12
N LEU A 62 -11.77 -11.96 -1.82
CA LEU A 62 -13.08 -12.23 -1.23
C LEU A 62 -14.05 -11.06 -1.33
N ILE A 63 -13.56 -9.82 -1.29
CA ILE A 63 -14.41 -8.62 -1.16
C ILE A 63 -14.37 -7.79 -2.45
N ALA A 64 -13.17 -7.38 -2.90
CA ALA A 64 -13.03 -6.44 -3.99
C ALA A 64 -13.42 -7.05 -5.34
N ASP A 65 -12.98 -8.28 -5.61
CA ASP A 65 -13.19 -8.90 -6.92
C ASP A 65 -14.63 -9.39 -7.14
N ARG A 66 -15.45 -9.44 -6.10
CA ARG A 66 -16.80 -10.03 -6.19
C ARG A 66 -17.95 -9.07 -5.99
N TYR A 67 -17.83 -8.12 -5.06
CA TYR A 67 -18.99 -7.40 -4.56
C TYR A 67 -18.96 -5.90 -4.78
N PHE A 68 -17.78 -5.30 -4.92
CA PHE A 68 -17.66 -3.86 -4.95
C PHE A 68 -16.68 -3.39 -6.03
N ASN A 69 -16.88 -2.19 -6.51
CA ASN A 69 -15.94 -1.53 -7.39
C ASN A 69 -14.62 -1.25 -6.67
N ALA A 70 -13.50 -1.52 -7.32
CA ALA A 70 -12.16 -1.40 -6.73
C ALA A 70 -11.86 0.02 -6.23
N GLU A 71 -12.29 1.05 -6.97
CA GLU A 71 -12.10 2.46 -6.57
C GLU A 71 -12.87 2.82 -5.30
N ARG A 72 -14.03 2.20 -5.05
CA ARG A 72 -14.82 2.48 -3.84
C ARG A 72 -14.18 1.83 -2.62
N ILE A 73 -13.69 0.60 -2.76
CA ILE A 73 -12.97 -0.08 -1.68
C ILE A 73 -11.69 0.69 -1.35
N LEU A 74 -10.94 1.10 -2.37
CA LEU A 74 -9.76 1.94 -2.20
C LEU A 74 -10.09 3.19 -1.38
N GLY A 75 -11.20 3.87 -1.70
CA GLY A 75 -11.67 5.03 -0.96
C GLY A 75 -11.94 4.73 0.51
N VAL A 76 -12.71 3.68 0.80
CA VAL A 76 -13.04 3.30 2.18
C VAL A 76 -11.79 2.91 2.97
N LEU A 77 -10.89 2.11 2.39
CA LEU A 77 -9.67 1.68 3.05
C LEU A 77 -8.77 2.87 3.43
N HIS A 78 -8.66 3.87 2.57
CA HIS A 78 -7.89 5.08 2.87
C HIS A 78 -8.57 5.99 3.89
N LEU A 79 -9.90 6.09 3.90
CA LEU A 79 -10.60 6.86 4.95
C LEU A 79 -10.42 6.23 6.33
N VAL A 80 -10.56 4.90 6.43
CA VAL A 80 -10.27 4.17 7.68
C VAL A 80 -8.77 4.27 8.02
N GLY A 81 -7.90 4.17 7.01
CA GLY A 81 -6.45 4.35 7.15
C GLY A 81 -6.08 5.72 7.70
N ALA A 82 -6.74 6.79 7.26
CA ALA A 82 -6.53 8.14 7.77
C ALA A 82 -6.88 8.25 9.27
N PHE A 83 -7.98 7.60 9.69
CA PHE A 83 -8.33 7.50 11.10
C PHE A 83 -7.27 6.74 11.92
N LEU A 84 -6.78 5.61 11.42
CA LEU A 84 -5.73 4.84 12.10
C LEU A 84 -4.41 5.62 12.18
N MET A 85 -4.04 6.40 11.16
CA MET A 85 -2.89 7.30 11.20
C MET A 85 -3.04 8.37 12.29
N TYR A 86 -4.25 8.91 12.47
CA TYR A 86 -4.52 9.82 13.56
C TYR A 86 -4.37 9.15 14.93
N GLN A 87 -4.80 7.90 15.08
CA GLN A 87 -4.60 7.13 16.31
C GLN A 87 -3.11 6.82 16.57
N MET A 88 -2.34 6.52 15.53
CA MET A 88 -0.87 6.37 15.63
C MET A 88 -0.20 7.67 16.10
N TYR A 89 -0.65 8.83 15.59
CA TYR A 89 -0.19 10.13 16.05
C TYR A 89 -0.47 10.38 17.55
N GLN A 90 -1.61 9.94 18.04
CA GLN A 90 -2.03 10.11 19.44
C GLN A 90 -1.39 9.10 20.40
N SER A 91 -0.80 8.01 19.87
CA SER A 91 -0.22 6.95 20.69
C SER A 91 1.04 7.43 21.41
N ASN A 92 1.08 7.21 22.72
CA ASN A 92 2.22 7.52 23.56
C ASN A 92 2.91 6.26 24.13
N ASP A 93 2.38 5.08 23.84
CA ASP A 93 2.92 3.80 24.24
C ASP A 93 3.02 2.84 23.05
N LEU A 94 3.97 1.92 23.12
CA LEU A 94 4.27 0.99 22.02
C LEU A 94 3.14 -0.03 21.80
N SER A 95 2.43 -0.44 22.84
CA SER A 95 1.39 -1.48 22.73
C SER A 95 0.20 -0.97 21.93
N SER A 96 -0.28 0.23 22.26
CA SER A 96 -1.34 0.90 21.49
C SER A 96 -0.89 1.20 20.06
N PHE A 97 0.34 1.71 19.88
CA PHE A 97 0.91 1.97 18.57
C PHE A 97 0.97 0.72 17.71
N TYR A 98 1.40 -0.42 18.28
CA TYR A 98 1.49 -1.69 17.56
C TYR A 98 0.14 -2.15 17.01
N ILE A 99 -0.93 -2.02 17.80
CA ILE A 99 -2.29 -2.40 17.37
C ILE A 99 -2.73 -1.53 16.19
N TYR A 100 -2.48 -0.23 16.26
CA TYR A 100 -2.88 0.69 15.17
C TYR A 100 -2.06 0.48 13.90
N VAL A 101 -0.73 0.31 14.02
CA VAL A 101 0.11 0.05 12.82
C VAL A 101 -0.20 -1.30 12.19
N PHE A 102 -0.46 -2.33 12.99
CA PHE A 102 -0.88 -3.63 12.48
C PHE A 102 -2.19 -3.53 11.72
N SER A 103 -3.21 -2.92 12.32
CA SER A 103 -4.51 -2.70 11.70
C SER A 103 -4.38 -1.88 10.42
N TYR A 104 -3.55 -0.84 10.43
CA TYR A 104 -3.26 -0.02 9.27
C TYR A 104 -2.62 -0.83 8.14
N MET A 105 -1.60 -1.64 8.42
CA MET A 105 -0.94 -2.46 7.42
C MET A 105 -1.85 -3.50 6.78
N VAL A 106 -2.77 -4.09 7.56
CA VAL A 106 -3.79 -5.02 7.03
C VAL A 106 -4.71 -4.31 6.02
N LEU A 107 -5.03 -3.03 6.23
CA LEU A 107 -5.86 -2.24 5.33
C LEU A 107 -5.08 -1.62 4.17
N TYR A 108 -3.82 -1.24 4.39
CA TYR A 108 -3.01 -0.55 3.40
C TYR A 108 -2.39 -1.50 2.36
N MET A 109 -1.92 -2.67 2.75
CA MET A 109 -1.29 -3.60 1.79
C MET A 109 -2.21 -3.99 0.61
N PRO A 110 -3.53 -4.24 0.82
CA PRO A 110 -4.45 -4.44 -0.29
C PRO A 110 -4.56 -3.26 -1.26
N THR A 111 -4.40 -2.02 -0.81
CA THR A 111 -4.55 -0.84 -1.65
C THR A 111 -3.51 -0.77 -2.75
N LEU A 112 -2.30 -1.29 -2.52
CA LEU A 112 -1.23 -1.38 -3.53
C LEU A 112 -1.65 -2.19 -4.77
N ALA A 113 -2.43 -3.25 -4.59
CA ALA A 113 -2.98 -4.03 -5.70
C ALA A 113 -4.20 -3.33 -6.32
N LEU A 114 -5.05 -2.71 -5.49
CA LEU A 114 -6.23 -1.99 -5.97
C LEU A 114 -5.88 -0.81 -6.88
N VAL A 115 -4.88 0.01 -6.54
CA VAL A 115 -4.45 1.13 -7.39
C VAL A 115 -3.94 0.65 -8.74
N ASN A 116 -3.24 -0.50 -8.79
CA ASN A 116 -2.81 -1.10 -10.03
C ASN A 116 -4.02 -1.62 -10.83
N SER A 117 -4.97 -2.30 -10.18
CA SER A 117 -6.19 -2.81 -10.81
C SER A 117 -7.03 -1.67 -11.41
N VAL A 118 -7.25 -0.58 -10.65
CA VAL A 118 -7.94 0.62 -11.14
C VAL A 118 -7.21 1.23 -12.32
N ALA A 119 -5.88 1.33 -12.27
CA ALA A 119 -5.09 1.87 -13.38
C ALA A 119 -5.20 1.01 -14.64
N PHE A 120 -4.99 -0.31 -14.53
CA PHE A 120 -5.07 -1.23 -15.67
C PHE A 120 -6.44 -1.27 -16.33
N ASN A 121 -7.52 -1.17 -15.56
CA ASN A 121 -8.87 -1.19 -16.08
C ASN A 121 -9.16 -0.01 -17.02
N GLN A 122 -8.47 1.11 -16.83
CA GLN A 122 -8.67 2.35 -17.62
C GLN A 122 -7.73 2.47 -18.82
N MET A 123 -6.76 1.57 -18.97
CA MET A 123 -5.77 1.60 -20.05
C MET A 123 -6.20 0.78 -21.24
N LYS A 124 -5.96 1.31 -22.46
CA LYS A 124 -6.13 0.56 -23.70
C LYS A 124 -4.92 -0.31 -24.01
N ASP A 125 -3.74 0.19 -23.71
CA ASP A 125 -2.46 -0.49 -23.91
C ASP A 125 -1.62 -0.35 -22.61
N PRO A 126 -1.82 -1.30 -21.64
CA PRO A 126 -1.12 -1.25 -20.36
C PRO A 126 0.41 -1.25 -20.49
N GLU A 127 0.97 -1.93 -21.47
CA GLU A 127 2.42 -2.03 -21.68
C GLU A 127 3.04 -0.64 -21.96
N LYS A 128 2.32 0.23 -22.67
CA LYS A 128 2.79 1.58 -23.01
C LYS A 128 2.35 2.66 -22.02
N GLU A 129 1.16 2.50 -21.44
CA GLU A 129 0.54 3.57 -20.65
C GLU A 129 0.87 3.46 -19.16
N PHE A 130 1.09 2.24 -18.61
CA PHE A 130 1.24 2.03 -17.18
C PHE A 130 2.48 2.69 -16.58
N SER A 131 3.63 2.61 -17.26
CA SER A 131 4.87 3.19 -16.76
C SER A 131 4.77 4.70 -16.51
N ALA A 132 4.07 5.41 -17.41
CA ALA A 132 3.85 6.87 -17.31
C ALA A 132 2.94 7.28 -16.14
N ILE A 133 2.12 6.36 -15.64
CA ILE A 133 1.28 6.59 -14.45
C ILE A 133 2.03 6.11 -13.21
N ARG A 134 2.68 4.95 -13.28
CA ARG A 134 3.37 4.33 -12.14
C ARG A 134 4.55 5.17 -11.63
N VAL A 135 5.23 5.91 -12.51
CA VAL A 135 6.34 6.80 -12.11
C VAL A 135 5.92 7.86 -11.09
N TRP A 136 4.65 8.31 -11.12
CA TRP A 136 4.13 9.25 -10.14
C TRP A 136 4.14 8.71 -8.72
N GLY A 137 4.04 7.39 -8.56
CA GLY A 137 4.23 6.76 -7.25
C GLY A 137 5.65 6.97 -6.69
N THR A 138 6.67 6.77 -7.52
CA THR A 138 8.05 7.03 -7.12
C THR A 138 8.27 8.51 -6.79
N ILE A 139 7.71 9.41 -7.60
CA ILE A 139 7.76 10.85 -7.33
C ILE A 139 7.07 11.16 -6.00
N GLY A 140 5.89 10.59 -5.73
CA GLY A 140 5.18 10.76 -4.46
C GLY A 140 6.00 10.35 -3.25
N TRP A 141 6.66 9.19 -3.32
CA TRP A 141 7.57 8.72 -2.27
C TRP A 141 8.73 9.69 -2.01
N ILE A 142 9.38 10.15 -3.07
CA ILE A 142 10.50 11.11 -2.97
C ILE A 142 10.03 12.45 -2.38
N VAL A 143 8.90 12.97 -2.88
CA VAL A 143 8.35 14.25 -2.40
C VAL A 143 7.96 14.15 -0.92
N ALA A 144 7.43 13.02 -0.46
CA ALA A 144 7.13 12.80 0.94
C ALA A 144 8.38 12.91 1.83
N GLY A 145 9.47 12.21 1.46
CA GLY A 145 10.74 12.29 2.19
C GLY A 145 11.33 13.70 2.19
N LEU A 146 11.38 14.35 1.02
CA LEU A 146 11.87 15.73 0.91
C LEU A 146 11.02 16.71 1.73
N SER A 147 9.72 16.51 1.81
CA SER A 147 8.83 17.36 2.63
C SER A 147 9.18 17.25 4.12
N ILE A 148 9.44 16.05 4.62
CA ILE A 148 9.82 15.83 6.04
C ILE A 148 11.13 16.52 6.37
N SER A 149 12.15 16.35 5.51
CA SER A 149 13.52 16.81 5.81
C SER A 149 13.74 18.29 5.49
N TYR A 150 13.23 18.78 4.36
CA TYR A 150 13.56 20.13 3.88
C TYR A 150 12.45 21.18 4.06
N VAL A 151 11.18 20.74 4.18
CA VAL A 151 10.06 21.68 4.39
C VAL A 151 9.70 21.78 5.86
N PHE A 152 9.53 20.65 6.52
CA PHE A 152 9.08 20.59 7.91
C PHE A 152 10.22 20.45 8.92
N HIS A 153 11.39 19.96 8.49
CA HIS A 153 12.55 19.69 9.35
C HIS A 153 12.23 18.80 10.57
N TRP A 154 11.28 17.86 10.43
CA TRP A 154 10.86 16.98 11.54
C TRP A 154 11.90 15.93 11.93
N ASP A 155 12.86 15.66 11.06
CA ASP A 155 14.00 14.76 11.26
C ASP A 155 15.28 15.47 11.76
N SER A 156 15.24 16.79 12.00
CA SER A 156 16.35 17.50 12.61
C SER A 156 16.53 17.15 14.09
N ASP A 157 17.73 17.25 14.63
CA ASP A 157 18.04 16.89 16.01
C ASP A 157 17.13 17.60 17.03
N SER A 158 16.82 18.87 16.83
CA SER A 158 15.91 19.65 17.68
C SER A 158 14.46 19.14 17.60
N SER A 159 14.01 18.76 16.43
CA SER A 159 12.67 18.22 16.21
C SER A 159 12.54 16.81 16.77
N LEU A 160 13.58 15.98 16.65
CA LEU A 160 13.63 14.67 17.25
C LEU A 160 13.59 14.75 18.78
N ALA A 161 14.37 15.66 19.38
CA ALA A 161 14.36 15.87 20.83
C ALA A 161 13.00 16.35 21.36
N SER A 162 12.24 17.11 20.55
CA SER A 162 10.90 17.59 20.90
C SER A 162 9.76 16.64 20.50
N GLY A 163 10.09 15.47 19.91
CA GLY A 163 9.10 14.46 19.52
C GLY A 163 8.25 14.83 18.32
N MET A 164 8.67 15.81 17.50
CA MET A 164 7.89 16.31 16.35
C MET A 164 7.76 15.29 15.22
N LEU A 165 8.59 14.23 15.21
CA LEU A 165 8.56 13.22 14.16
C LEU A 165 7.20 12.50 14.07
N LYS A 166 6.41 12.45 15.16
CA LYS A 166 5.05 11.94 15.14
C LYS A 166 4.12 12.65 14.14
N ASN A 167 4.42 13.89 13.74
CA ASN A 167 3.63 14.65 12.77
C ASN A 167 3.63 14.01 11.37
N THR A 168 4.58 13.12 11.09
CA THR A 168 4.60 12.32 9.86
C THR A 168 3.33 11.48 9.70
N PHE A 169 2.73 11.01 10.79
CA PHE A 169 1.44 10.30 10.76
C PHE A 169 0.27 11.23 10.42
N LEU A 170 0.29 12.49 10.86
CA LEU A 170 -0.72 13.46 10.45
C LEU A 170 -0.60 13.81 8.96
N LEU A 171 0.63 13.96 8.46
CA LEU A 171 0.87 14.21 7.03
C LEU A 171 0.37 13.05 6.18
N ALA A 172 0.72 11.82 6.57
CA ALA A 172 0.25 10.60 5.91
C ALA A 172 -1.27 10.45 5.99
N GLY A 173 -1.85 10.73 7.16
CA GLY A 173 -3.30 10.70 7.39
C GLY A 173 -4.06 11.73 6.54
N ALA A 174 -3.54 12.95 6.43
CA ALA A 174 -4.13 13.96 5.56
C ALA A 174 -4.07 13.56 4.08
N ALA A 175 -2.95 13.02 3.62
CA ALA A 175 -2.83 12.50 2.26
C ALA A 175 -3.77 11.30 2.02
N ALA A 176 -3.92 10.40 3.01
CA ALA A 176 -4.85 9.27 2.94
C ALA A 176 -6.31 9.75 2.87
N LEU A 177 -6.68 10.79 3.63
CA LEU A 177 -8.01 11.40 3.53
C LEU A 177 -8.25 11.96 2.12
N VAL A 178 -7.29 12.68 1.56
CA VAL A 178 -7.38 13.23 0.19
C VAL A 178 -7.50 12.11 -0.83
N LEU A 179 -6.69 11.03 -0.73
CA LEU A 179 -6.78 9.90 -1.64
C LEU A 179 -8.11 9.15 -1.47
N GLY A 180 -8.58 8.97 -0.24
CA GLY A 180 -9.87 8.36 0.05
C GLY A 180 -11.02 9.09 -0.66
N LEU A 181 -11.06 10.42 -0.56
CA LEU A 181 -12.07 11.24 -1.23
C LEU A 181 -11.90 11.24 -2.76
N LEU A 182 -10.65 11.36 -3.25
CA LEU A 182 -10.34 11.29 -4.68
C LEU A 182 -10.81 9.97 -5.29
N SER A 183 -10.67 8.86 -4.56
CA SER A 183 -11.01 7.52 -5.04
C SER A 183 -12.47 7.41 -5.48
N PHE A 184 -13.41 8.09 -4.83
CA PHE A 184 -14.80 8.13 -5.25
C PHE A 184 -15.07 8.91 -6.55
N THR A 185 -14.08 9.67 -7.01
CA THR A 185 -14.14 10.38 -8.30
C THR A 185 -13.45 9.65 -9.44
N LEU A 186 -12.76 8.53 -9.14
CA LEU A 186 -12.08 7.72 -10.15
C LEU A 186 -13.09 7.05 -11.09
N PRO A 187 -12.66 6.69 -12.29
CA PRO A 187 -13.52 5.94 -13.21
C PRO A 187 -13.91 4.59 -12.61
N ALA A 188 -15.16 4.19 -12.82
CA ALA A 188 -15.67 2.93 -12.28
C ALA A 188 -14.85 1.73 -12.76
N THR A 189 -14.47 0.90 -11.79
CA THR A 189 -13.73 -0.35 -11.99
C THR A 189 -14.56 -1.48 -11.38
N PRO A 190 -15.57 -1.99 -12.14
CA PRO A 190 -16.49 -2.99 -11.63
C PRO A 190 -15.76 -4.30 -11.36
N PRO A 191 -16.29 -5.12 -10.43
CA PRO A 191 -15.75 -6.43 -10.12
C PRO A 191 -15.75 -7.32 -11.38
N LYS A 192 -14.70 -8.11 -11.56
CA LYS A 192 -14.67 -9.14 -12.59
C LYS A 192 -15.50 -10.33 -12.10
N VAL A 193 -16.74 -10.40 -12.52
CA VAL A 193 -17.61 -11.55 -12.22
C VAL A 193 -17.03 -12.77 -12.94
N SER A 194 -16.35 -13.64 -12.21
CA SER A 194 -16.05 -15.00 -12.69
C SER A 194 -17.02 -15.95 -12.00
N ASP A 195 -17.74 -16.75 -12.78
CA ASP A 195 -18.57 -17.85 -12.26
C ASP A 195 -17.72 -19.00 -11.65
N GLU A 196 -16.42 -18.90 -11.74
CA GLU A 196 -15.51 -19.89 -11.17
C GLU A 196 -15.48 -19.78 -9.64
N LYS A 197 -15.70 -20.93 -8.98
CA LYS A 197 -15.50 -21.05 -7.54
C LYS A 197 -14.03 -20.86 -7.25
N ILE A 198 -13.68 -19.79 -6.51
CA ILE A 198 -12.32 -19.57 -6.04
C ILE A 198 -11.89 -20.79 -5.24
N LYS A 199 -10.88 -21.50 -5.73
CA LYS A 199 -10.20 -22.52 -4.94
C LYS A 199 -9.25 -21.81 -3.98
N ILE A 200 -9.24 -22.24 -2.72
CA ILE A 200 -8.31 -21.70 -1.71
C ILE A 200 -6.87 -21.77 -2.22
N GLY A 201 -6.54 -22.77 -3.06
CA GLY A 201 -5.25 -22.90 -3.73
C GLY A 201 -4.88 -21.73 -4.64
N ASP A 202 -5.86 -21.13 -5.32
CA ASP A 202 -5.62 -20.00 -6.23
C ASP A 202 -5.30 -18.71 -5.44
N ILE A 203 -5.97 -18.53 -4.28
CA ILE A 203 -5.73 -17.40 -3.38
C ILE A 203 -4.32 -17.44 -2.78
N ILE A 204 -3.89 -18.64 -2.34
CA ILE A 204 -2.58 -18.86 -1.71
C ILE A 204 -1.47 -18.97 -2.77
N GLY A 205 -1.81 -19.05 -4.05
CA GLY A 205 -0.85 -19.23 -5.12
C GLY A 205 -0.18 -20.62 -5.06
N LEU A 206 -0.90 -21.65 -4.60
CA LEU A 206 -0.35 -22.99 -4.41
C LEU A 206 0.22 -23.57 -5.70
N ASP A 207 -0.35 -23.26 -6.85
CA ASP A 207 0.15 -23.76 -8.13
C ASP A 207 1.43 -23.04 -8.55
N ALA A 208 1.54 -21.74 -8.29
CA ALA A 208 2.80 -21.00 -8.45
C ALA A 208 3.86 -21.50 -7.47
N LEU A 209 3.50 -21.77 -6.21
CA LEU A 209 4.41 -22.32 -5.21
C LEU A 209 4.87 -23.75 -5.60
N LYS A 210 3.98 -24.61 -6.07
CA LYS A 210 4.32 -25.94 -6.58
C LYS A 210 5.29 -25.88 -7.76
N LEU A 211 5.06 -24.93 -8.68
CA LEU A 211 5.95 -24.73 -9.82
C LEU A 211 7.33 -24.26 -9.37
N LEU A 212 7.42 -23.31 -8.44
CA LEU A 212 8.68 -22.81 -7.89
C LEU A 212 9.45 -23.87 -7.10
N VAL A 213 8.74 -24.68 -6.31
CA VAL A 213 9.33 -25.86 -5.63
C VAL A 213 9.86 -26.86 -6.66
N LYS A 214 9.09 -27.15 -7.72
CA LYS A 214 9.51 -28.05 -8.79
C LYS A 214 10.72 -27.55 -9.56
N LEU A 215 10.90 -26.24 -9.67
CA LEU A 215 12.06 -25.60 -10.30
C LEU A 215 13.25 -25.39 -9.33
N GLY A 216 13.16 -25.81 -8.07
CA GLY A 216 14.20 -25.62 -7.06
C GLY A 216 14.40 -24.16 -6.62
N LEU A 217 13.46 -23.27 -6.90
CA LEU A 217 13.54 -21.84 -6.65
C LEU A 217 12.80 -21.40 -5.38
N THR A 218 12.77 -22.22 -4.35
CA THR A 218 12.00 -21.98 -3.13
C THR A 218 12.40 -20.71 -2.40
N SER A 219 13.68 -20.33 -2.41
CA SER A 219 14.14 -19.08 -1.80
C SER A 219 13.75 -17.82 -2.58
N LEU A 220 13.55 -17.94 -3.89
CA LEU A 220 13.05 -16.87 -4.74
C LEU A 220 11.52 -16.71 -4.63
N ALA A 221 10.80 -17.76 -4.27
CA ALA A 221 9.34 -17.79 -4.22
C ALA A 221 8.76 -16.73 -3.28
N ILE A 222 9.36 -16.54 -2.12
CA ILE A 222 8.93 -15.54 -1.13
C ILE A 222 9.10 -14.12 -1.69
N ASN A 223 10.23 -13.86 -2.36
CA ASN A 223 10.48 -12.55 -2.98
C ASN A 223 9.59 -12.28 -4.20
N ILE A 224 9.31 -13.28 -5.03
CA ILE A 224 8.46 -13.14 -6.22
C ILE A 224 7.00 -12.96 -5.81
N GLN A 225 6.53 -13.60 -4.74
CA GLN A 225 5.17 -13.42 -4.24
C GLN A 225 4.98 -12.00 -3.68
N THR A 226 5.96 -11.46 -3.00
CA THR A 226 5.98 -10.05 -2.59
C THR A 226 6.02 -9.12 -3.81
N LEU A 227 6.76 -9.46 -4.86
CA LEU A 227 6.83 -8.70 -6.12
C LEU A 227 5.53 -8.83 -6.94
N ARG A 228 4.87 -9.99 -6.99
CA ARG A 228 3.52 -10.13 -7.61
C ARG A 228 2.47 -9.28 -6.90
N PHE A 229 2.59 -9.10 -5.60
CA PHE A 229 1.74 -8.20 -4.84
C PHE A 229 1.97 -6.72 -5.18
N CYS A 230 3.22 -6.35 -5.43
CA CYS A 230 3.59 -5.00 -5.85
C CYS A 230 3.35 -4.76 -7.36
N PHE A 231 3.36 -5.83 -8.16
CA PHE A 231 3.23 -5.80 -9.62
C PHE A 231 2.23 -6.88 -10.04
N VAL A 232 0.93 -6.52 -10.08
CA VAL A 232 -0.06 -7.34 -10.77
C VAL A 232 0.30 -7.35 -12.25
N LEU A 233 1.00 -8.39 -12.68
CA LEU A 233 1.25 -8.61 -14.11
C LEU A 233 -0.04 -9.17 -14.71
N PRO A 234 -0.57 -8.58 -15.79
CA PRO A 234 -1.72 -9.15 -16.47
C PRO A 234 -1.33 -10.52 -17.06
N GLU A 235 -2.08 -11.56 -16.69
CA GLU A 235 -2.01 -12.83 -17.39
C GLU A 235 -2.46 -12.62 -18.83
N LYS A 236 -1.51 -12.62 -19.76
CA LYS A 236 -1.81 -12.79 -21.19
C LYS A 236 -1.84 -14.27 -21.50
N ASN A 237 -3.04 -14.78 -21.82
CA ASN A 237 -3.28 -16.02 -22.60
C ASN A 237 -2.24 -17.13 -22.43
N GLY A 238 -2.16 -17.74 -21.26
CA GLY A 238 -1.58 -19.08 -21.11
C GLY A 238 -0.07 -19.24 -21.21
N TYR A 239 0.71 -18.16 -21.34
CA TYR A 239 2.17 -18.20 -21.37
C TYR A 239 2.74 -17.33 -20.26
N LEU A 240 3.42 -17.99 -19.31
CA LEU A 240 4.34 -17.36 -18.37
C LEU A 240 5.54 -16.80 -19.17
N ILE A 241 5.76 -15.52 -19.11
CA ILE A 241 7.07 -14.90 -19.33
C ILE A 241 7.62 -14.44 -17.99
#